data_2b4f6c512687f1e44c8d0414625895e0
#
_entry.id   2b4f6c512687f1e44c8d0414625895e0
#
_cell.length_a   1.000
_cell.length_b   1.000
_cell.length_c   1.000
_cell.angle_alpha   90.00
_cell.angle_beta   90.00
_cell.angle_gamma   90.00
#
_symmetry.space_group_name_H-M   'P 1'
#
loop_
_entity.id
_entity.type
_entity.pdbx_description
1 polymer ?
#
loop_
_entity_poly.entity_id
_entity_poly.type
_entity_poly.pdbx_seq_one_letter_code
_entity_poly.pdbx_strand_id
1 'polypeptide(L)'
;VVGESINEFTSSNVTYDADGSKSVSKASYDGVDVTQELSIIENSATGRDDVVKIKYIVKNDTEYAKQVGIRIMMDTMLGGNDAAPFRVNGSDVTTETVYSGSNIPQIWQAFDSATNPGVVAQGTFYKSGDRKPDKVQFTNWGNVTSTLWDYVTQPGRSNGDSAVSITWNKDTFTSGETREFVTYYGLSELEQNLIPPLALSVYADN
;
A
#
# COMPACT_ATOMS: atom_id res chain seq x y z
N VAL A 1 9.22 -6.75 -9.11
CA VAL A 1 10.61 -7.26 -9.21
C VAL A 1 10.78 -8.44 -8.29
N VAL A 2 11.31 -9.54 -8.77
CA VAL A 2 11.61 -10.74 -7.98
C VAL A 2 13.10 -11.03 -8.10
N GLY A 3 13.83 -11.09 -6.95
CA GLY A 3 15.26 -11.30 -6.90
C GLY A 3 16.09 -10.02 -7.05
N GLU A 4 17.37 -10.17 -7.46
CA GLU A 4 18.31 -9.07 -7.62
C GLU A 4 18.26 -8.45 -9.03
N SER A 5 17.47 -9.02 -9.92
CA SER A 5 17.21 -8.50 -11.26
C SER A 5 15.72 -8.29 -11.48
N ILE A 6 15.35 -7.57 -12.53
CA ILE A 6 13.95 -7.35 -12.88
C ILE A 6 13.40 -8.65 -13.49
N ASN A 7 12.70 -9.43 -12.68
CA ASN A 7 11.87 -10.53 -13.14
C ASN A 7 10.42 -10.09 -12.98
N GLU A 8 9.73 -9.88 -14.08
CA GLU A 8 8.36 -9.37 -14.10
C GLU A 8 7.35 -10.53 -14.14
N PHE A 9 6.16 -10.27 -13.62
CA PHE A 9 5.02 -11.14 -13.90
C PHE A 9 4.65 -10.99 -15.39
N THR A 10 4.71 -12.08 -16.12
CA THR A 10 4.34 -12.08 -17.55
C THR A 10 2.85 -12.35 -17.71
N SER A 11 2.25 -11.89 -18.81
CA SER A 11 0.82 -12.11 -19.10
C SER A 11 0.44 -13.60 -19.17
N SER A 12 1.38 -14.48 -19.48
CA SER A 12 1.17 -15.94 -19.47
C SER A 12 1.01 -16.54 -18.08
N ASN A 13 1.42 -15.81 -17.04
CA ASN A 13 1.36 -16.23 -15.63
C ASN A 13 0.21 -15.56 -14.87
N VAL A 14 -0.68 -14.86 -15.56
CA VAL A 14 -1.82 -14.15 -14.96
C VAL A 14 -3.11 -14.92 -15.25
N THR A 15 -3.87 -15.18 -14.22
CA THR A 15 -5.21 -15.77 -14.30
C THR A 15 -6.22 -14.84 -13.63
N TYR A 16 -7.48 -14.91 -14.08
CA TYR A 16 -8.59 -14.11 -13.56
C TYR A 16 -9.74 -15.02 -13.14
N ASP A 17 -10.48 -14.62 -12.10
CA ASP A 17 -11.75 -15.25 -11.78
C ASP A 17 -12.79 -14.93 -12.86
N ALA A 18 -13.84 -15.76 -12.95
CA ALA A 18 -14.86 -15.65 -13.99
C ALA A 18 -15.63 -14.32 -13.97
N ASP A 19 -15.76 -13.71 -12.79
CA ASP A 19 -16.41 -12.40 -12.58
C ASP A 19 -15.45 -11.22 -12.63
N GLY A 20 -14.12 -11.49 -12.81
CA GLY A 20 -13.08 -10.47 -12.85
C GLY A 20 -12.74 -9.85 -11.49
N SER A 21 -13.31 -10.35 -10.38
CA SER A 21 -13.08 -9.79 -9.03
C SER A 21 -11.68 -10.10 -8.47
N LYS A 22 -10.98 -11.06 -9.03
CA LYS A 22 -9.65 -11.50 -8.59
C LYS A 22 -8.71 -11.75 -9.76
N SER A 23 -7.46 -11.31 -9.59
CA SER A 23 -6.33 -11.62 -10.48
C SER A 23 -5.25 -12.33 -9.68
N VAL A 24 -4.65 -13.35 -10.26
CA VAL A 24 -3.54 -14.12 -9.69
C VAL A 24 -2.38 -14.15 -10.67
N SER A 25 -1.22 -13.70 -10.22
CA SER A 25 0.03 -13.70 -11.00
C SER A 25 1.09 -14.50 -10.24
N LYS A 26 1.93 -15.24 -10.97
CA LYS A 26 2.98 -16.08 -10.39
C LYS A 26 4.34 -15.80 -11.01
N ALA A 27 5.36 -15.79 -10.19
CA ALA A 27 6.77 -15.73 -10.61
C ALA A 27 7.62 -16.59 -9.67
N SER A 28 8.77 -17.04 -10.16
CA SER A 28 9.75 -17.77 -9.35
C SER A 28 11.15 -17.23 -9.62
N TYR A 29 11.95 -17.13 -8.59
CA TYR A 29 13.36 -16.76 -8.70
C TYR A 29 14.18 -17.50 -7.65
N ASP A 30 15.22 -18.21 -8.10
CA ASP A 30 16.16 -18.94 -7.24
C ASP A 30 15.45 -19.85 -6.20
N GLY A 31 14.38 -20.54 -6.65
CA GLY A 31 13.59 -21.45 -5.82
C GLY A 31 12.70 -20.74 -4.78
N VAL A 32 12.50 -19.42 -4.90
CA VAL A 32 11.49 -18.70 -4.15
C VAL A 32 10.30 -18.42 -5.08
N ASP A 33 9.18 -19.03 -4.77
CA ASP A 33 7.94 -18.83 -5.50
C ASP A 33 7.16 -17.65 -4.91
N VAL A 34 6.68 -16.77 -5.79
CA VAL A 34 5.88 -15.60 -5.43
C VAL A 34 4.56 -15.65 -6.17
N THR A 35 3.47 -15.66 -5.44
CA THR A 35 2.12 -15.49 -5.97
C THR A 35 1.59 -14.14 -5.52
N GLN A 36 1.21 -13.29 -6.48
CA GLN A 36 0.45 -12.07 -6.20
C GLN A 36 -1.03 -12.35 -6.43
N GLU A 37 -1.86 -12.03 -5.45
CA GLU A 37 -3.32 -12.01 -5.58
C GLU A 37 -3.81 -10.57 -5.40
N LEU A 38 -4.51 -10.08 -6.41
CA LEU A 38 -5.25 -8.82 -6.34
C LEU A 38 -6.74 -9.15 -6.33
N SER A 39 -7.45 -8.73 -5.31
CA SER A 39 -8.89 -8.97 -5.20
C SER A 39 -9.63 -7.72 -4.79
N ILE A 40 -10.77 -7.48 -5.44
CA ILE A 40 -11.69 -6.42 -5.05
C ILE A 40 -12.47 -6.92 -3.82
N ILE A 41 -12.53 -6.09 -2.79
CA ILE A 41 -13.24 -6.40 -1.56
C ILE A 41 -14.12 -5.22 -1.13
N GLU A 42 -15.15 -5.54 -0.35
CA GLU A 42 -16.01 -4.52 0.24
C GLU A 42 -15.22 -3.62 1.20
N ASN A 43 -15.43 -2.33 1.05
CA ASN A 43 -15.00 -1.30 1.98
C ASN A 43 -16.00 -1.22 3.12
N SER A 44 -15.60 -1.62 4.32
CA SER A 44 -16.50 -1.66 5.49
C SER A 44 -17.04 -0.30 5.92
N ALA A 45 -16.43 0.80 5.48
CA ALA A 45 -16.92 2.16 5.77
C ALA A 45 -18.03 2.59 4.80
N THR A 46 -17.97 2.17 3.55
CA THR A 46 -18.88 2.61 2.48
C THR A 46 -19.90 1.55 2.08
N GLY A 47 -19.65 0.27 2.39
CA GLY A 47 -20.43 -0.88 1.91
C GLY A 47 -20.29 -1.11 0.40
N ARG A 48 -19.23 -0.58 -0.24
CA ARG A 48 -18.98 -0.71 -1.69
C ARG A 48 -17.73 -1.55 -1.96
N ASP A 49 -17.70 -2.23 -3.10
CA ASP A 49 -16.56 -2.98 -3.59
C ASP A 49 -15.56 -2.04 -4.28
N ASP A 50 -14.87 -1.23 -3.47
CA ASP A 50 -13.97 -0.17 -3.94
C ASP A 50 -12.56 -0.23 -3.30
N VAL A 51 -12.20 -1.36 -2.69
CA VAL A 51 -10.88 -1.62 -2.13
C VAL A 51 -10.24 -2.82 -2.81
N VAL A 52 -9.01 -2.66 -3.26
CA VAL A 52 -8.16 -3.76 -3.71
C VAL A 52 -7.34 -4.29 -2.54
N LYS A 53 -7.51 -5.57 -2.23
CA LYS A 53 -6.61 -6.33 -1.37
C LYS A 53 -5.45 -6.83 -2.20
N ILE A 54 -4.24 -6.42 -1.83
CA ILE A 54 -2.97 -6.81 -2.47
C ILE A 54 -2.29 -7.81 -1.56
N LYS A 55 -2.25 -9.08 -1.98
CA LYS A 55 -1.64 -10.16 -1.20
C LYS A 55 -0.50 -10.80 -1.97
N TYR A 56 0.65 -10.95 -1.32
CA TYR A 56 1.76 -11.76 -1.80
C TYR A 56 1.89 -13.00 -0.93
N ILE A 57 1.90 -14.17 -1.55
CA ILE A 57 2.19 -15.45 -0.95
C ILE A 57 3.59 -15.84 -1.44
N VAL A 58 4.51 -16.00 -0.51
CA VAL A 58 5.93 -16.26 -0.81
C VAL A 58 6.33 -17.58 -0.17
N LYS A 59 6.84 -18.50 -0.99
CA LYS A 59 7.26 -19.84 -0.57
C LYS A 59 8.72 -20.07 -0.89
N ASN A 60 9.48 -20.54 0.06
CA ASN A 60 10.80 -21.13 -0.20
C ASN A 60 10.63 -22.59 -0.64
N ASP A 61 10.76 -22.84 -1.95
CA ASP A 61 10.61 -24.20 -2.53
C ASP A 61 11.95 -24.94 -2.65
N THR A 62 12.97 -24.52 -1.89
CA THR A 62 14.27 -25.20 -1.82
C THR A 62 14.40 -26.08 -0.59
N GLU A 63 15.40 -26.95 -0.59
CA GLU A 63 15.72 -27.84 0.55
C GLU A 63 16.50 -27.14 1.69
N TYR A 64 16.87 -25.87 1.52
CA TYR A 64 17.65 -25.09 2.49
C TYR A 64 17.01 -23.75 2.80
N ALA A 65 17.43 -23.15 3.91
CA ALA A 65 16.90 -21.85 4.33
C ALA A 65 17.36 -20.72 3.41
N LYS A 66 16.46 -19.76 3.17
CA LYS A 66 16.74 -18.55 2.37
C LYS A 66 16.41 -17.27 3.13
N GLN A 67 17.15 -16.20 2.81
CA GLN A 67 16.83 -14.85 3.28
C GLN A 67 15.92 -14.16 2.27
N VAL A 68 14.66 -13.92 2.65
CA VAL A 68 13.64 -13.34 1.77
C VAL A 68 13.00 -12.12 2.41
N GLY A 69 12.88 -11.04 1.66
CA GLY A 69 12.15 -9.85 2.04
C GLY A 69 11.21 -9.42 0.92
N ILE A 70 10.22 -8.62 1.26
CA ILE A 70 9.23 -8.09 0.30
C ILE A 70 9.27 -6.58 0.33
N ARG A 71 9.28 -5.97 -0.85
CA ARG A 71 9.11 -4.55 -1.05
C ARG A 71 8.05 -4.30 -2.11
N ILE A 72 7.01 -3.58 -1.74
CA ILE A 72 5.97 -3.11 -2.65
C ILE A 72 6.21 -1.63 -2.89
N MET A 73 6.15 -1.20 -4.15
CA MET A 73 6.19 0.20 -4.53
C MET A 73 4.91 0.53 -5.30
N MET A 74 4.25 1.60 -4.91
CA MET A 74 3.02 2.09 -5.54
C MET A 74 3.23 3.52 -5.98
N ASP A 75 3.04 3.75 -7.26
CA ASP A 75 2.88 5.07 -7.85
C ASP A 75 1.49 5.59 -7.51
N THR A 76 1.37 6.86 -7.13
CA THR A 76 0.12 7.41 -6.57
C THR A 76 -0.35 8.64 -7.36
N MET A 77 -0.79 8.43 -8.61
CA MET A 77 -1.44 9.47 -9.40
C MET A 77 -2.96 9.50 -9.13
N LEU A 78 -3.50 10.64 -8.74
CA LEU A 78 -4.93 10.83 -8.45
C LEU A 78 -5.50 12.03 -9.22
N GLY A 79 -6.61 11.82 -9.94
CA GLY A 79 -7.28 12.88 -10.68
C GLY A 79 -6.38 13.58 -11.72
N GLY A 80 -5.34 12.90 -12.22
CA GLY A 80 -4.31 13.48 -13.09
C GLY A 80 -3.20 14.22 -12.34
N ASN A 81 -3.20 14.26 -11.01
CA ASN A 81 -2.12 14.79 -10.19
C ASN A 81 -1.11 13.71 -9.83
N ASP A 82 0.06 13.74 -10.47
CA ASP A 82 1.17 12.83 -10.25
C ASP A 82 1.97 13.17 -8.97
N ALA A 83 1.77 14.36 -8.44
CA ALA A 83 2.30 14.82 -7.17
C ALA A 83 1.24 14.75 -6.05
N ALA A 84 0.41 13.71 -6.05
CA ALA A 84 -0.68 13.53 -5.11
C ALA A 84 -0.19 13.67 -3.65
N PRO A 85 -0.66 14.67 -2.89
CA PRO A 85 -0.23 14.86 -1.51
C PRO A 85 -0.78 13.76 -0.62
N PHE A 86 0.02 13.40 0.39
CA PHE A 86 -0.36 12.40 1.38
C PHE A 86 -0.83 13.01 2.69
N ARG A 87 -1.65 12.26 3.42
CA ARG A 87 -2.01 12.54 4.82
C ARG A 87 -1.85 11.28 5.67
N VAL A 88 -1.19 11.45 6.81
CA VAL A 88 -0.92 10.38 7.78
C VAL A 88 -1.25 10.90 9.17
N ASN A 89 -2.10 10.19 9.90
CA ASN A 89 -2.53 10.59 11.25
C ASN A 89 -3.03 12.05 11.32
N GLY A 90 -3.76 12.51 10.28
CA GLY A 90 -4.30 13.86 10.20
C GLY A 90 -3.29 14.94 9.79
N SER A 91 -2.03 14.59 9.53
CA SER A 91 -0.97 15.53 9.12
C SER A 91 -0.58 15.33 7.66
N ASP A 92 -0.41 16.42 6.93
CA ASP A 92 0.03 16.38 5.53
C ASP A 92 1.50 15.95 5.45
N VAL A 93 1.80 15.07 4.48
CA VAL A 93 3.15 14.57 4.17
C VAL A 93 3.50 14.97 2.75
N THR A 94 4.21 16.10 2.61
CA THR A 94 4.59 16.69 1.32
C THR A 94 6.07 16.49 0.97
N THR A 95 6.84 15.97 1.91
CA THR A 95 8.27 15.67 1.74
C THR A 95 8.55 14.22 2.08
N GLU A 96 9.68 13.70 1.59
CA GLU A 96 10.06 12.32 1.86
C GLU A 96 10.06 12.02 3.36
N THR A 97 9.27 11.02 3.74
CA THR A 97 9.04 10.64 5.13
C THR A 97 9.10 9.12 5.28
N VAL A 98 9.72 8.64 6.34
CA VAL A 98 9.82 7.22 6.68
C VAL A 98 9.18 6.94 8.04
N TYR A 99 8.42 5.86 8.11
CA TYR A 99 7.92 5.29 9.36
C TYR A 99 8.42 3.87 9.51
N SER A 100 8.84 3.49 10.73
CA SER A 100 9.35 2.15 11.04
C SER A 100 8.93 1.70 12.44
N GLY A 101 8.96 0.38 12.66
CA GLY A 101 8.66 -0.22 13.95
C GLY A 101 7.26 0.13 14.47
N SER A 102 7.17 0.60 15.71
CA SER A 102 5.89 0.97 16.34
C SER A 102 5.22 2.20 15.70
N ASN A 103 5.99 3.06 15.04
CA ASN A 103 5.50 4.32 14.47
C ASN A 103 4.81 4.15 13.09
N ILE A 104 4.80 2.94 12.51
CA ILE A 104 4.12 2.70 11.25
C ILE A 104 2.61 2.91 11.45
N PRO A 105 2.00 3.86 10.71
CA PRO A 105 0.57 4.10 10.77
C PRO A 105 -0.18 2.88 10.21
N GLN A 106 -1.43 2.72 10.59
CA GLN A 106 -2.28 1.69 9.99
C GLN A 106 -2.85 2.14 8.65
N ILE A 107 -3.21 3.43 8.57
CA ILE A 107 -3.91 4.04 7.45
C ILE A 107 -3.15 5.27 6.96
N TRP A 108 -3.20 5.51 5.67
CA TRP A 108 -2.76 6.73 5.01
C TRP A 108 -3.74 7.11 3.90
N GLN A 109 -3.74 8.37 3.51
CA GLN A 109 -4.57 8.89 2.43
C GLN A 109 -3.70 9.61 1.41
N ALA A 110 -4.17 9.60 0.16
CA ALA A 110 -3.66 10.45 -0.92
C ALA A 110 -4.81 11.24 -1.54
N PHE A 111 -4.52 12.44 -2.05
CA PHE A 111 -5.50 13.38 -2.53
C PHE A 111 -5.12 13.89 -3.93
N ASP A 112 -6.09 14.12 -4.80
CA ASP A 112 -5.85 14.83 -6.05
C ASP A 112 -5.52 16.32 -5.80
N SER A 113 -6.03 16.87 -4.69
CA SER A 113 -5.74 18.23 -4.22
C SER A 113 -5.74 18.28 -2.69
N ALA A 114 -4.73 18.90 -2.08
CA ALA A 114 -4.65 19.05 -0.62
C ALA A 114 -5.72 20.00 -0.06
N THR A 115 -6.14 20.99 -0.84
CA THR A 115 -7.03 22.09 -0.38
C THR A 115 -8.48 21.93 -0.81
N ASN A 116 -8.72 21.25 -1.93
CA ASN A 116 -10.07 21.02 -2.47
C ASN A 116 -10.12 19.63 -3.12
N PRO A 117 -10.09 18.56 -2.34
CA PRO A 117 -10.05 17.21 -2.87
C PRO A 117 -11.35 16.84 -3.59
N GLY A 118 -11.23 16.38 -4.84
CA GLY A 118 -12.30 15.76 -5.61
C GLY A 118 -12.23 14.25 -5.54
N VAL A 119 -11.02 13.69 -5.34
CA VAL A 119 -10.77 12.26 -5.19
C VAL A 119 -9.84 12.03 -4.00
N VAL A 120 -10.22 11.08 -3.16
CA VAL A 120 -9.37 10.60 -2.06
C VAL A 120 -9.16 9.09 -2.20
N ALA A 121 -7.92 8.67 -2.22
CA ALA A 121 -7.56 7.27 -2.06
C ALA A 121 -7.10 7.00 -0.63
N GLN A 122 -7.33 5.79 -0.17
CA GLN A 122 -6.86 5.31 1.12
C GLN A 122 -6.05 4.03 0.95
N GLY A 123 -4.88 4.03 1.56
CA GLY A 123 -4.12 2.82 1.78
C GLY A 123 -4.22 2.36 3.23
N THR A 124 -4.24 1.05 3.41
CA THR A 124 -4.17 0.41 4.72
C THR A 124 -2.98 -0.55 4.68
N PHE A 125 -1.96 -0.26 5.48
CA PHE A 125 -0.72 -1.05 5.46
C PHE A 125 -0.90 -2.45 6.02
N TYR A 126 -1.79 -2.61 7.00
CA TYR A 126 -2.12 -3.90 7.63
C TYR A 126 -3.45 -3.79 8.38
N LYS A 127 -4.16 -4.92 8.49
CA LYS A 127 -5.34 -5.10 9.35
C LYS A 127 -5.01 -6.07 10.49
N SER A 128 -5.96 -6.29 11.39
CA SER A 128 -5.81 -7.31 12.44
C SER A 128 -5.60 -8.68 11.82
N GLY A 129 -4.53 -9.37 12.24
CA GLY A 129 -4.12 -10.67 11.70
C GLY A 129 -3.12 -10.60 10.54
N ASP A 130 -2.95 -9.46 9.89
CA ASP A 130 -1.92 -9.29 8.86
C ASP A 130 -0.54 -9.08 9.50
N ARG A 131 0.51 -9.50 8.76
CA ARG A 131 1.88 -9.18 9.13
C ARG A 131 2.14 -7.69 8.90
N LYS A 132 2.42 -6.95 9.98
CA LYS A 132 2.79 -5.55 9.93
C LYS A 132 4.08 -5.37 9.13
N PRO A 133 4.18 -4.38 8.22
CA PRO A 133 5.45 -4.05 7.58
C PRO A 133 6.50 -3.53 8.60
N ASP A 134 7.76 -3.64 8.23
CA ASP A 134 8.88 -3.15 9.05
C ASP A 134 9.23 -1.69 8.75
N LYS A 135 8.95 -1.24 7.51
CA LYS A 135 9.21 0.12 7.05
C LYS A 135 8.21 0.53 5.99
N VAL A 136 7.72 1.77 6.06
CA VAL A 136 6.94 2.42 5.00
C VAL A 136 7.54 3.79 4.70
N GLN A 137 7.52 4.18 3.43
CA GLN A 137 8.12 5.41 2.95
C GLN A 137 7.14 6.13 2.03
N PHE A 138 6.93 7.41 2.28
CA PHE A 138 6.27 8.33 1.36
C PHE A 138 7.38 9.12 0.68
N THR A 139 7.43 9.10 -0.65
CA THR A 139 8.60 9.53 -1.39
C THR A 139 8.26 9.89 -2.84
N ASN A 140 9.26 10.11 -3.66
CA ASN A 140 9.14 10.32 -5.09
C ASN A 140 9.37 8.99 -5.84
N TRP A 141 8.57 8.71 -6.87
CA TRP A 141 8.64 7.49 -7.67
C TRP A 141 10.03 7.27 -8.29
N GLY A 142 10.56 8.26 -9.00
CA GLY A 142 11.88 8.16 -9.64
C GLY A 142 13.00 7.93 -8.63
N ASN A 143 12.89 8.47 -7.41
CA ASN A 143 13.87 8.27 -6.36
C ASN A 143 13.79 6.85 -5.77
N VAL A 144 12.60 6.40 -5.40
CA VAL A 144 12.42 5.11 -4.73
C VAL A 144 12.68 3.93 -5.65
N THR A 145 12.45 4.08 -6.94
CA THR A 145 12.73 3.06 -7.96
C THR A 145 14.19 2.98 -8.35
N SER A 146 15.03 3.98 -7.99
CA SER A 146 16.47 3.99 -8.27
C SER A 146 17.23 2.86 -7.57
N THR A 147 16.63 2.23 -6.55
CA THR A 147 17.21 1.08 -5.85
C THR A 147 16.23 -0.09 -5.83
N LEU A 148 16.74 -1.31 -5.97
CA LEU A 148 15.89 -2.51 -5.91
C LEU A 148 15.38 -2.82 -4.51
N TRP A 149 16.14 -2.48 -3.46
CA TRP A 149 15.82 -2.85 -2.09
C TRP A 149 15.84 -1.68 -1.12
N ASP A 150 16.97 -1.07 -0.90
CA ASP A 150 17.19 -0.15 0.20
C ASP A 150 17.29 1.29 -0.28
N TYR A 151 16.14 1.97 -0.29
CA TYR A 151 16.09 3.41 -0.53
C TYR A 151 16.14 4.16 0.80
N VAL A 152 17.04 5.14 0.89
CA VAL A 152 17.15 6.03 2.05
C VAL A 152 16.44 7.34 1.73
N THR A 153 15.33 7.60 2.42
CA THR A 153 14.58 8.87 2.32
C THR A 153 15.47 10.04 2.69
N GLN A 154 15.26 11.16 2.00
CA GLN A 154 16.00 12.40 2.23
C GLN A 154 15.09 13.46 2.86
N PRO A 155 15.23 13.75 4.16
CA PRO A 155 14.38 14.71 4.84
C PRO A 155 14.33 16.07 4.11
N GLY A 156 13.14 16.62 3.95
CA GLY A 156 12.92 17.90 3.27
C GLY A 156 12.87 17.84 1.74
N ARG A 157 13.20 16.70 1.11
CA ARG A 157 13.00 16.54 -0.33
C ARG A 157 11.49 16.43 -0.61
N SER A 158 11.01 17.19 -1.61
CA SER A 158 9.62 17.09 -2.07
C SER A 158 9.31 15.68 -2.60
N ASN A 159 8.11 15.18 -2.34
CA ASN A 159 7.63 13.93 -2.92
C ASN A 159 7.51 14.06 -4.45
N GLY A 160 7.11 15.23 -4.99
CA GLY A 160 6.96 15.46 -6.43
C GLY A 160 6.06 14.41 -7.07
N ASP A 161 6.58 13.65 -8.03
CA ASP A 161 6.01 12.42 -8.56
C ASP A 161 5.85 11.40 -7.39
N SER A 162 4.66 11.32 -6.81
CA SER A 162 4.47 10.78 -5.47
C SER A 162 4.32 9.25 -5.45
N ALA A 163 4.99 8.59 -4.50
CA ALA A 163 4.99 7.16 -4.36
C ALA A 163 5.00 6.68 -2.90
N VAL A 164 4.48 5.49 -2.69
CA VAL A 164 4.54 4.77 -1.41
C VAL A 164 5.35 3.49 -1.56
N SER A 165 6.33 3.29 -0.67
CA SER A 165 7.08 2.05 -0.57
C SER A 165 6.78 1.35 0.76
N ILE A 166 6.46 0.07 0.69
CA ILE A 166 6.12 -0.78 1.83
C ILE A 166 7.14 -1.92 1.88
N THR A 167 7.82 -2.11 3.00
CA THR A 167 8.89 -3.10 3.12
C THR A 167 8.66 -4.01 4.31
N TRP A 168 8.73 -5.32 4.07
CA TRP A 168 8.97 -6.34 5.07
C TRP A 168 10.41 -6.81 4.91
N ASN A 169 11.22 -6.62 5.95
CA ASN A 169 12.65 -6.88 5.92
C ASN A 169 12.97 -8.35 5.60
N LYS A 170 14.18 -8.57 5.12
CA LYS A 170 14.71 -9.92 4.92
C LYS A 170 14.67 -10.69 6.23
N ASP A 171 14.11 -11.89 6.15
CA ASP A 171 14.00 -12.83 7.26
C ASP A 171 14.24 -14.25 6.74
N THR A 172 14.58 -15.18 7.64
CA THR A 172 14.85 -16.56 7.28
C THR A 172 13.56 -17.30 6.98
N PHE A 173 13.46 -17.84 5.78
CA PHE A 173 12.44 -18.82 5.37
C PHE A 173 13.09 -20.20 5.37
N THR A 174 12.61 -21.09 6.21
CA THR A 174 13.05 -22.49 6.20
C THR A 174 12.58 -23.22 4.94
N SER A 175 13.10 -24.41 4.67
CA SER A 175 12.67 -25.25 3.55
C SER A 175 11.15 -25.46 3.56
N GLY A 176 10.49 -25.21 2.44
CA GLY A 176 9.04 -25.35 2.27
C GLY A 176 8.18 -24.30 2.98
N GLU A 177 8.78 -23.36 3.72
CA GLU A 177 8.04 -22.34 4.45
C GLU A 177 7.32 -21.38 3.51
N THR A 178 6.08 -21.03 3.88
CA THR A 178 5.23 -20.08 3.16
C THR A 178 4.79 -18.97 4.11
N ARG A 179 4.86 -17.72 3.65
CA ARG A 179 4.35 -16.54 4.38
C ARG A 179 3.50 -15.66 3.48
N GLU A 180 2.56 -14.96 4.10
CA GLU A 180 1.69 -13.99 3.43
C GLU A 180 2.03 -12.56 3.86
N PHE A 181 1.95 -11.63 2.87
CA PHE A 181 2.17 -10.20 3.04
C PHE A 181 1.00 -9.48 2.38
N VAL A 182 0.28 -8.67 3.15
CA VAL A 182 -0.99 -8.08 2.72
C VAL A 182 -0.97 -6.58 2.94
N THR A 183 -1.50 -5.84 1.97
CA THR A 183 -1.82 -4.42 2.08
C THR A 183 -3.08 -4.12 1.27
N TYR A 184 -3.65 -2.94 1.45
CA TYR A 184 -4.92 -2.57 0.83
C TYR A 184 -4.83 -1.17 0.25
N TYR A 185 -5.50 -0.94 -0.88
CA TYR A 185 -5.58 0.36 -1.51
C TYR A 185 -6.93 0.51 -2.22
N GLY A 186 -7.58 1.65 -2.04
CA GLY A 186 -8.88 1.87 -2.65
C GLY A 186 -9.37 3.30 -2.49
N LEU A 187 -10.61 3.53 -2.83
CA LEU A 187 -11.25 4.82 -2.61
C LEU A 187 -11.51 5.03 -1.12
N SER A 188 -11.39 6.27 -0.69
CA SER A 188 -11.83 6.74 0.62
C SER A 188 -13.05 7.64 0.44
N GLU A 189 -13.90 7.70 1.44
CA GLU A 189 -14.85 8.80 1.49
C GLU A 189 -14.06 10.11 1.64
N LEU A 190 -14.49 11.13 0.88
CA LEU A 190 -14.15 12.49 1.21
C LEU A 190 -14.63 12.68 2.66
N GLU A 191 -13.71 12.93 3.60
CA GLU A 191 -14.12 13.51 4.86
C GLU A 191 -14.90 14.78 4.47
N GLN A 192 -16.22 14.66 4.42
CA GLN A 192 -17.06 15.84 4.50
C GLN A 192 -16.55 16.50 5.75
N ASN A 193 -15.94 17.70 5.60
CA ASN A 193 -15.68 18.57 6.74
C ASN A 193 -16.86 18.37 7.67
N LEU A 194 -16.62 17.73 8.80
CA LEU A 194 -17.63 17.58 9.83
C LEU A 194 -17.97 19.02 10.20
N ILE A 195 -18.92 19.60 9.45
CA ILE A 195 -19.69 20.70 9.96
C ILE A 195 -20.23 20.11 11.26
N PRO A 196 -19.74 20.56 12.44
CA PRO A 196 -20.19 20.00 13.69
C PRO A 196 -21.72 19.98 13.60
N PRO A 197 -22.38 18.87 13.95
CA PRO A 197 -23.82 18.75 13.78
C PRO A 197 -24.41 20.02 14.35
N LEU A 198 -25.18 20.75 13.54
CA LEU A 198 -25.87 21.97 13.99
C LEU A 198 -26.59 21.61 15.28
N ALA A 199 -26.04 22.03 16.41
CA ALA A 199 -26.70 21.89 17.69
C ALA A 199 -27.90 22.87 17.67
N LEU A 200 -29.02 22.38 17.19
CA LEU A 200 -30.30 23.10 17.28
C LEU A 200 -30.79 23.01 18.72
N SER A 201 -30.50 24.02 19.55
CA SER A 201 -31.11 24.17 20.84
C SER A 201 -32.44 24.89 20.64
N VAL A 202 -33.56 24.18 20.84
CA VAL A 202 -34.92 24.76 20.89
C VAL A 202 -35.17 25.18 22.34
N TYR A 203 -35.23 26.47 22.58
CA TYR A 203 -35.74 26.99 23.85
C TYR A 203 -37.25 27.20 23.71
N ALA A 204 -38.02 26.54 24.56
CA ALA A 204 -39.41 26.88 24.76
C ALA A 204 -39.50 27.92 25.90
N ASP A 205 -39.93 29.14 25.57
CA ASP A 205 -40.34 30.11 26.61
C ASP A 205 -41.70 29.69 27.17
N ASN A 206 -41.81 29.64 28.49
CA ASN A 206 -43.04 29.44 29.22
C ASN A 206 -43.81 30.75 29.36
#